data_f3f020fe3905b1f6c464e593837ef379
#
_entry.id   f3f020fe3905b1f6c464e593837ef379
#
_cell.length_a   1.000
_cell.length_b   1.000
_cell.length_c   1.000
_cell.angle_alpha   90.00
_cell.angle_beta   90.00
_cell.angle_gamma   90.00
#
_symmetry.space_group_name_H-M   'P 1'
#
loop_
_entity.id
_entity.type
_entity.pdbx_description
1 polymer ?
#
loop_
_entity_poly.entity_id
_entity_poly.type
_entity_poly.pdbx_seq_one_letter_code
_entity_poly.pdbx_strand_id
1 'polypeptide(L)'
;MSKEPLRVLLWGLGAMGSGMARILLEKEGVEIVAAVAQTSAKAGKDLGEVLGVEKRTGVTVTNDIGNALNTKPDVVLLNTASFVKEVFPQIKLILERGSNVITIAEEMAYPWASEPGLSDEIDRLAKAAGKTVLGTGINPGFILDTLVIALTGICAEVKHIHAKRVNNLAPFGPTVMRTQGVGTTPEGFREGLKTGEIVGHVGFPQSVYLIGKALGWKIDRVIEEREPIITNVPRKTQYIEVSAGNVAGCRHTARAYVGDREVVFLEHPQQICPEAEGVETGDYITIDGTPPVSLSIKPEVPGGTGTMA
;
A
#
# COMPACT_ATOMS: atom_id res chain seq x y z
N MET A 1 8.73 25.22 25.86
CA MET A 1 7.48 25.57 25.15
C MET A 1 6.94 24.26 24.60
N SER A 2 5.81 23.77 25.10
CA SER A 2 5.12 22.61 24.50
C SER A 2 4.65 23.02 23.11
N LYS A 3 5.13 22.32 22.08
CA LYS A 3 4.62 22.50 20.73
C LYS A 3 3.14 22.08 20.73
N GLU A 4 2.28 22.86 20.10
CA GLU A 4 0.89 22.44 19.89
C GLU A 4 0.86 21.08 19.18
N PRO A 5 -0.05 20.17 19.55
CA PRO A 5 -0.12 18.86 18.93
C PRO A 5 -0.50 18.98 17.45
N LEU A 6 0.03 18.06 16.63
CA LEU A 6 -0.36 17.93 15.22
C LEU A 6 -1.81 17.45 15.15
N ARG A 7 -2.67 18.21 14.49
CA ARG A 7 -4.11 17.97 14.37
C ARG A 7 -4.40 17.06 13.16
N VAL A 8 -4.91 15.88 13.42
CA VAL A 8 -5.13 14.84 12.42
C VAL A 8 -6.62 14.56 12.23
N LEU A 9 -7.07 14.53 10.97
CA LEU A 9 -8.37 14.00 10.58
C LEU A 9 -8.17 12.63 9.91
N LEU A 10 -8.94 11.63 10.35
CA LEU A 10 -8.98 10.31 9.74
C LEU A 10 -10.17 10.22 8.76
N TRP A 11 -9.90 10.02 7.48
CA TRP A 11 -10.94 9.79 6.48
C TRP A 11 -10.86 8.37 5.93
N GLY A 12 -11.80 7.54 6.34
CA GLY A 12 -11.85 6.11 6.08
C GLY A 12 -11.44 5.29 7.31
N LEU A 13 -12.43 4.68 7.97
CA LEU A 13 -12.25 3.82 9.14
C LEU A 13 -12.46 2.33 8.79
N GLY A 14 -11.88 1.89 7.66
CA GLY A 14 -11.71 0.48 7.35
C GLY A 14 -10.65 -0.18 8.24
N ALA A 15 -10.15 -1.36 7.87
CA ALA A 15 -9.13 -2.06 8.64
C ALA A 15 -7.87 -1.20 8.85
N MET A 16 -7.34 -0.60 7.77
CA MET A 16 -6.14 0.23 7.83
C MET A 16 -6.36 1.52 8.64
N GLY A 17 -7.38 2.31 8.30
CA GLY A 17 -7.64 3.56 9.01
C GLY A 17 -7.99 3.38 10.49
N SER A 18 -8.65 2.27 10.87
CA SER A 18 -8.89 1.93 12.28
C SER A 18 -7.59 1.54 13.00
N GLY A 19 -6.68 0.85 12.31
CA GLY A 19 -5.36 0.51 12.86
C GLY A 19 -4.50 1.75 13.07
N MET A 20 -4.44 2.65 12.08
CA MET A 20 -3.75 3.96 12.21
C MET A 20 -4.32 4.77 13.38
N ALA A 21 -5.66 4.81 13.51
CA ALA A 21 -6.29 5.51 14.62
C ALA A 21 -5.81 5.00 15.99
N ARG A 22 -5.70 3.68 16.18
CA ARG A 22 -5.19 3.11 17.44
C ARG A 22 -3.75 3.55 17.72
N ILE A 23 -2.88 3.53 16.71
CA ILE A 23 -1.49 3.98 16.83
C ILE A 23 -1.43 5.47 17.22
N LEU A 24 -2.24 6.31 16.56
CA LEU A 24 -2.26 7.76 16.82
C LEU A 24 -2.80 8.12 18.20
N LEU A 25 -3.73 7.33 18.76
CA LEU A 25 -4.25 7.57 20.11
C LEU A 25 -3.19 7.42 21.21
N GLU A 26 -2.11 6.69 20.92
CA GLU A 26 -0.99 6.46 21.84
C GLU A 26 0.23 7.34 21.53
N LYS A 27 0.19 8.08 20.41
CA LYS A 27 1.33 8.87 19.94
C LYS A 27 1.33 10.27 20.58
N GLU A 28 2.42 10.59 21.28
CA GLU A 28 2.61 11.93 21.84
C GLU A 28 2.73 13.00 20.75
N GLY A 29 2.20 14.19 21.02
CA GLY A 29 2.26 15.31 20.10
C GLY A 29 1.30 15.22 18.90
N VAL A 30 0.35 14.29 18.92
CA VAL A 30 -0.71 14.14 17.91
C VAL A 30 -2.08 14.18 18.57
N GLU A 31 -3.01 14.87 17.92
CA GLU A 31 -4.43 14.96 18.34
C GLU A 31 -5.32 14.54 17.17
N ILE A 32 -6.17 13.53 17.35
CA ILE A 32 -7.21 13.22 16.39
C ILE A 32 -8.37 14.17 16.62
N VAL A 33 -8.60 15.11 15.68
CA VAL A 33 -9.62 16.15 15.80
C VAL A 33 -10.93 15.80 15.12
N ALA A 34 -10.93 14.86 14.18
CA ALA A 34 -12.12 14.35 13.51
C ALA A 34 -11.88 12.97 12.91
N ALA A 35 -12.95 12.22 12.73
CA ALA A 35 -12.93 10.91 12.09
C ALA A 35 -14.17 10.74 11.20
N VAL A 36 -13.95 10.30 9.94
CA VAL A 36 -15.01 10.18 8.92
C VAL A 36 -15.13 8.75 8.44
N ALA A 37 -16.36 8.21 8.46
CA ALA A 37 -16.72 6.92 7.90
C ALA A 37 -17.99 7.04 7.07
N GLN A 38 -18.01 6.42 5.88
CA GLN A 38 -19.20 6.46 5.01
C GLN A 38 -20.37 5.60 5.54
N THR A 39 -20.07 4.54 6.31
CA THR A 39 -21.11 3.63 6.82
C THR A 39 -21.86 4.26 7.99
N SER A 40 -23.20 4.29 7.89
CA SER A 40 -24.10 4.74 8.94
C SER A 40 -23.92 3.99 10.27
N ALA A 41 -23.42 2.76 10.24
CA ALA A 41 -23.19 1.95 11.43
C ALA A 41 -22.10 2.52 12.37
N LYS A 42 -21.20 3.37 11.87
CA LYS A 42 -20.12 4.01 12.63
C LYS A 42 -20.41 5.48 12.96
N ALA A 43 -21.21 6.16 12.15
CA ALA A 43 -21.56 7.56 12.34
C ALA A 43 -22.34 7.78 13.63
N GLY A 44 -22.04 8.85 14.34
CA GLY A 44 -22.65 9.22 15.62
C GLY A 44 -22.04 8.57 16.87
N LYS A 45 -21.12 7.60 16.68
CA LYS A 45 -20.43 6.93 17.79
C LYS A 45 -19.11 7.62 18.14
N ASP A 46 -18.67 7.45 19.40
CA ASP A 46 -17.31 7.85 19.78
C ASP A 46 -16.29 6.99 19.03
N LEU A 47 -15.19 7.61 18.60
CA LEU A 47 -14.13 6.91 17.88
C LEU A 47 -13.56 5.72 18.69
N GLY A 48 -13.43 5.86 20.02
CA GLY A 48 -12.99 4.77 20.91
C GLY A 48 -13.93 3.58 20.85
N GLU A 49 -15.24 3.80 20.83
CA GLU A 49 -16.25 2.73 20.65
C GLU A 49 -16.08 2.03 19.30
N VAL A 50 -15.92 2.81 18.22
CA VAL A 50 -15.72 2.26 16.86
C VAL A 50 -14.44 1.44 16.76
N LEU A 51 -13.40 1.83 17.48
CA LEU A 51 -12.12 1.13 17.53
C LEU A 51 -12.10 -0.06 18.49
N GLY A 52 -13.10 -0.18 19.38
CA GLY A 52 -13.12 -1.21 20.42
C GLY A 52 -12.05 -0.99 21.49
N VAL A 53 -11.71 0.27 21.81
CA VAL A 53 -10.80 0.62 22.90
C VAL A 53 -11.61 1.11 24.10
N GLU A 54 -11.13 0.86 25.32
CA GLU A 54 -11.85 1.25 26.56
C GLU A 54 -11.92 2.77 26.77
N LYS A 55 -10.91 3.48 26.22
CA LYS A 55 -10.79 4.94 26.36
C LYS A 55 -11.80 5.67 25.47
N ARG A 56 -12.65 6.50 26.09
CA ARG A 56 -13.47 7.45 25.36
C ARG A 56 -12.59 8.55 24.79
N THR A 57 -12.67 8.79 23.47
CA THR A 57 -11.80 9.77 22.79
C THR A 57 -12.37 11.18 22.75
N GLY A 58 -13.71 11.32 22.88
CA GLY A 58 -14.41 12.59 22.68
C GLY A 58 -14.58 12.97 21.20
N VAL A 59 -14.03 12.17 20.27
CA VAL A 59 -14.17 12.38 18.82
C VAL A 59 -15.38 11.60 18.32
N THR A 60 -16.42 12.29 17.89
CA THR A 60 -17.59 11.66 17.26
C THR A 60 -17.30 11.37 15.79
N VAL A 61 -17.46 10.12 15.39
CA VAL A 61 -17.35 9.71 13.98
C VAL A 61 -18.52 10.29 13.19
N THR A 62 -18.23 10.92 12.05
CA THR A 62 -19.23 11.53 11.17
C THR A 62 -19.18 10.94 9.76
N ASN A 63 -20.25 11.10 8.98
CA ASN A 63 -20.27 10.88 7.54
C ASN A 63 -20.25 12.20 6.75
N ASP A 64 -20.21 13.34 7.43
CA ASP A 64 -20.12 14.69 6.86
C ASP A 64 -18.68 15.17 6.86
N ILE A 65 -18.00 15.00 5.72
CA ILE A 65 -16.61 15.44 5.52
C ILE A 65 -16.49 16.98 5.56
N GLY A 66 -17.49 17.70 5.08
CA GLY A 66 -17.50 19.17 5.08
C GLY A 66 -17.40 19.69 6.51
N ASN A 67 -18.21 19.16 7.41
CA ASN A 67 -18.18 19.51 8.83
C ASN A 67 -16.87 19.04 9.50
N ALA A 68 -16.40 17.84 9.20
CA ALA A 68 -15.14 17.33 9.74
C ALA A 68 -13.95 18.23 9.39
N LEU A 69 -13.86 18.75 8.16
CA LEU A 69 -12.81 19.65 7.72
C LEU A 69 -12.88 21.05 8.38
N ASN A 70 -14.04 21.44 8.93
CA ASN A 70 -14.15 22.69 9.71
C ASN A 70 -13.35 22.64 11.02
N THR A 71 -12.93 21.47 11.48
CA THR A 71 -12.00 21.33 12.62
C THR A 71 -10.59 21.85 12.30
N LYS A 72 -10.31 22.20 11.03
CA LYS A 72 -9.01 22.69 10.54
C LYS A 72 -7.86 21.76 10.90
N PRO A 73 -7.85 20.51 10.41
CA PRO A 73 -6.75 19.60 10.63
C PRO A 73 -5.49 20.07 9.89
N ASP A 74 -4.31 19.82 10.46
CA ASP A 74 -3.03 20.05 9.79
C ASP A 74 -2.80 19.04 8.66
N VAL A 75 -3.28 17.81 8.89
CA VAL A 75 -3.16 16.71 7.94
C VAL A 75 -4.38 15.79 7.97
N VAL A 76 -4.78 15.33 6.80
CA VAL A 76 -5.82 14.31 6.62
C VAL A 76 -5.16 13.00 6.23
N LEU A 77 -5.40 11.92 7.00
CA LEU A 77 -5.07 10.56 6.61
C LEU A 77 -6.24 10.00 5.78
N LEU A 78 -6.03 9.88 4.48
CA LEU A 78 -7.04 9.47 3.51
C LEU A 78 -6.88 7.97 3.18
N ASN A 79 -7.81 7.14 3.66
CA ASN A 79 -7.76 5.68 3.62
C ASN A 79 -9.04 5.09 3.01
N THR A 80 -9.51 5.64 1.89
CA THR A 80 -10.84 5.35 1.35
C THR A 80 -10.83 4.43 0.13
N ALA A 81 -9.79 4.49 -0.70
CA ALA A 81 -9.69 3.78 -1.96
C ALA A 81 -8.23 3.57 -2.38
N SER A 82 -8.02 2.81 -3.46
CA SER A 82 -6.71 2.39 -3.98
C SER A 82 -6.25 3.17 -5.21
N PHE A 83 -7.19 3.79 -5.96
CA PHE A 83 -6.93 4.35 -7.28
C PHE A 83 -6.97 5.88 -7.28
N VAL A 84 -6.10 6.51 -8.08
CA VAL A 84 -6.00 7.97 -8.20
C VAL A 84 -7.35 8.62 -8.55
N LYS A 85 -8.08 8.05 -9.51
CA LYS A 85 -9.40 8.58 -9.93
C LYS A 85 -10.40 8.67 -8.79
N GLU A 86 -10.36 7.71 -7.87
CA GLU A 86 -11.29 7.65 -6.75
C GLU A 86 -10.93 8.64 -5.63
N VAL A 87 -9.62 8.80 -5.36
CA VAL A 87 -9.14 9.68 -4.28
C VAL A 87 -8.96 11.14 -4.75
N PHE A 88 -8.85 11.39 -6.05
CA PHE A 88 -8.64 12.74 -6.59
C PHE A 88 -9.67 13.78 -6.11
N PRO A 89 -11.00 13.53 -6.18
CA PRO A 89 -11.99 14.50 -5.69
C PRO A 89 -11.85 14.80 -4.21
N GLN A 90 -11.44 13.79 -3.42
CA GLN A 90 -11.23 13.89 -1.98
C GLN A 90 -9.97 14.72 -1.68
N ILE A 91 -8.87 14.44 -2.36
CA ILE A 91 -7.61 15.20 -2.25
C ILE A 91 -7.85 16.67 -2.60
N LYS A 92 -8.56 16.95 -3.70
CA LYS A 92 -8.91 18.30 -4.11
C LYS A 92 -9.68 19.05 -3.01
N LEU A 93 -10.72 18.42 -2.46
CA LEU A 93 -11.50 18.99 -1.36
C LEU A 93 -10.65 19.31 -0.12
N ILE A 94 -9.73 18.39 0.25
CA ILE A 94 -8.84 18.58 1.41
C ILE A 94 -7.90 19.76 1.18
N LEU A 95 -7.30 19.86 -0.01
CA LEU A 95 -6.39 20.95 -0.38
C LEU A 95 -7.12 22.31 -0.39
N GLU A 96 -8.33 22.38 -0.92
CA GLU A 96 -9.19 23.58 -0.91
C GLU A 96 -9.53 24.06 0.52
N ARG A 97 -9.53 23.14 1.50
CA ARG A 97 -9.74 23.45 2.93
C ARG A 97 -8.44 23.72 3.68
N GLY A 98 -7.29 23.70 3.00
CA GLY A 98 -6.01 24.11 3.53
C GLY A 98 -5.30 23.10 4.42
N SER A 99 -5.55 21.79 4.24
CA SER A 99 -4.88 20.70 4.96
C SER A 99 -3.93 19.93 4.06
N ASN A 100 -2.88 19.34 4.66
CA ASN A 100 -2.02 18.37 3.99
C ASN A 100 -2.73 17.02 3.85
N VAL A 101 -2.27 16.17 2.95
CA VAL A 101 -2.83 14.83 2.72
C VAL A 101 -1.73 13.78 2.83
N ILE A 102 -2.00 12.71 3.58
CA ILE A 102 -1.27 11.46 3.51
C ILE A 102 -2.29 10.37 3.11
N THR A 103 -1.99 9.59 2.09
CA THR A 103 -2.89 8.54 1.62
C THR A 103 -2.16 7.23 1.38
N ILE A 104 -2.85 6.13 1.67
CA ILE A 104 -2.40 4.76 1.39
C ILE A 104 -2.98 4.20 0.09
N ALA A 105 -3.62 5.03 -0.73
CA ALA A 105 -4.04 4.61 -2.05
C ALA A 105 -2.82 4.14 -2.85
N GLU A 106 -2.81 2.89 -3.27
CA GLU A 106 -1.63 2.24 -3.87
C GLU A 106 -1.09 3.01 -5.07
N GLU A 107 -1.98 3.49 -5.96
CA GLU A 107 -1.55 4.28 -7.11
C GLU A 107 -0.90 5.62 -6.73
N MET A 108 -1.23 6.16 -5.56
CA MET A 108 -0.66 7.43 -5.09
C MET A 108 0.80 7.34 -4.66
N ALA A 109 1.39 6.14 -4.53
CA ALA A 109 2.83 5.99 -4.30
C ALA A 109 3.66 6.62 -5.43
N TYR A 110 3.17 6.53 -6.69
CA TYR A 110 3.67 7.28 -7.83
C TYR A 110 2.57 7.45 -8.89
N PRO A 111 1.66 8.42 -8.73
CA PRO A 111 0.43 8.49 -9.49
C PRO A 111 0.64 8.78 -10.99
N TRP A 112 1.78 9.35 -11.38
CA TRP A 112 2.14 9.55 -12.79
C TRP A 112 2.26 8.25 -13.60
N ALA A 113 2.43 7.10 -12.92
CA ALA A 113 2.48 5.80 -13.58
C ALA A 113 1.13 5.39 -14.21
N SER A 114 0.01 5.81 -13.61
CA SER A 114 -1.33 5.45 -14.06
C SER A 114 -2.14 6.64 -14.58
N GLU A 115 -2.08 7.78 -13.89
CA GLU A 115 -2.94 8.94 -14.15
C GLU A 115 -2.13 10.25 -14.24
N PRO A 116 -1.27 10.44 -15.26
CA PRO A 116 -0.37 11.59 -15.32
C PRO A 116 -1.10 12.94 -15.30
N GLY A 117 -2.24 13.06 -15.99
CA GLY A 117 -3.01 14.31 -16.02
C GLY A 117 -3.62 14.68 -14.67
N LEU A 118 -4.18 13.71 -13.94
CA LEU A 118 -4.67 13.94 -12.57
C LEU A 118 -3.54 14.21 -11.61
N SER A 119 -2.39 13.57 -11.80
CA SER A 119 -1.20 13.78 -10.97
C SER A 119 -0.65 15.21 -11.09
N ASP A 120 -0.57 15.74 -12.32
CA ASP A 120 -0.18 17.12 -12.57
C ASP A 120 -1.18 18.10 -11.96
N GLU A 121 -2.47 17.79 -12.00
CA GLU A 121 -3.50 18.63 -11.36
C GLU A 121 -3.38 18.58 -9.82
N ILE A 122 -3.12 17.40 -9.20
CA ILE A 122 -2.87 17.29 -7.76
C ILE A 122 -1.66 18.14 -7.38
N ASP A 123 -0.55 18.02 -8.11
CA ASP A 123 0.67 18.79 -7.87
C ASP A 123 0.42 20.30 -7.96
N ARG A 124 -0.30 20.73 -8.99
CA ARG A 124 -0.70 22.14 -9.19
C ARG A 124 -1.56 22.65 -8.03
N LEU A 125 -2.57 21.88 -7.60
CA LEU A 125 -3.45 22.25 -6.49
C LEU A 125 -2.71 22.30 -5.16
N ALA A 126 -1.84 21.33 -4.90
CA ALA A 126 -1.02 21.29 -3.69
C ALA A 126 -0.09 22.50 -3.59
N LYS A 127 0.61 22.85 -4.69
CA LYS A 127 1.46 24.04 -4.78
C LYS A 127 0.67 25.33 -4.58
N ALA A 128 -0.48 25.46 -5.21
CA ALA A 128 -1.34 26.64 -5.08
C ALA A 128 -1.87 26.82 -3.64
N ALA A 129 -2.14 25.72 -2.93
CA ALA A 129 -2.57 25.73 -1.54
C ALA A 129 -1.41 25.86 -0.54
N GLY A 130 -0.14 25.76 -0.97
CA GLY A 130 1.02 25.67 -0.07
C GLY A 130 0.98 24.43 0.82
N LYS A 131 0.48 23.31 0.28
CA LYS A 131 0.28 22.04 0.99
C LYS A 131 1.00 20.89 0.32
N THR A 132 1.10 19.76 1.03
CA THR A 132 1.74 18.53 0.58
C THR A 132 0.72 17.43 0.43
N VAL A 133 0.84 16.65 -0.63
CA VAL A 133 0.16 15.36 -0.82
C VAL A 133 1.20 14.27 -0.87
N LEU A 134 1.11 13.30 0.03
CA LEU A 134 2.01 12.14 0.11
C LEU A 134 1.21 10.86 -0.06
N GLY A 135 1.53 10.09 -1.11
CA GLY A 135 1.12 8.69 -1.22
C GLY A 135 2.19 7.79 -0.58
N THR A 136 1.79 6.87 0.28
CA THR A 136 2.69 5.98 1.00
C THR A 136 1.99 4.67 1.37
N GLY A 137 2.71 3.76 1.99
CA GLY A 137 2.27 2.45 2.44
C GLY A 137 3.46 1.51 2.51
N ILE A 138 3.24 0.24 2.85
CA ILE A 138 4.33 -0.71 2.91
C ILE A 138 4.76 -1.19 1.51
N ASN A 139 3.78 -1.41 0.62
CA ASN A 139 4.02 -1.87 -0.75
C ASN A 139 2.76 -1.72 -1.63
N PRO A 140 2.76 -0.77 -2.58
CA PRO A 140 3.81 0.21 -2.89
C PRO A 140 3.92 1.30 -1.82
N GLY A 141 5.06 2.01 -1.81
CA GLY A 141 5.32 3.17 -0.95
C GLY A 141 6.58 3.07 -0.09
N PHE A 142 7.05 1.85 0.24
CA PHE A 142 8.27 1.70 1.05
C PHE A 142 9.17 0.54 0.61
N ILE A 143 8.78 -0.74 0.81
CA ILE A 143 9.71 -1.88 0.73
C ILE A 143 10.28 -2.08 -0.68
N LEU A 144 9.44 -2.08 -1.72
CA LEU A 144 9.86 -2.36 -3.09
C LEU A 144 10.15 -1.08 -3.91
N ASP A 145 10.20 0.07 -3.27
CA ASP A 145 10.49 1.36 -3.92
C ASP A 145 11.31 2.32 -3.04
N THR A 146 10.73 3.00 -2.06
CA THR A 146 11.41 4.04 -1.26
C THR A 146 12.66 3.51 -0.55
N LEU A 147 12.59 2.31 0.05
CA LEU A 147 13.74 1.67 0.69
C LEU A 147 14.81 1.29 -0.34
N VAL A 148 14.39 0.78 -1.51
CA VAL A 148 15.28 0.49 -2.63
C VAL A 148 16.03 1.76 -3.05
N ILE A 149 15.30 2.87 -3.26
CA ILE A 149 15.88 4.17 -3.62
C ILE A 149 16.88 4.65 -2.54
N ALA A 150 16.50 4.56 -1.27
CA ALA A 150 17.37 4.95 -0.17
C ALA A 150 18.70 4.15 -0.17
N LEU A 151 18.64 2.85 -0.45
CA LEU A 151 19.83 2.00 -0.55
C LEU A 151 20.73 2.36 -1.75
N THR A 152 20.17 2.86 -2.84
CA THR A 152 20.99 3.31 -3.98
C THR A 152 21.86 4.54 -3.66
N GLY A 153 21.51 5.29 -2.62
CA GLY A 153 22.26 6.49 -2.21
C GLY A 153 23.70 6.24 -1.77
N ILE A 154 24.08 4.97 -1.51
CA ILE A 154 25.48 4.59 -1.21
C ILE A 154 26.21 4.02 -2.43
N CYS A 155 25.58 3.96 -3.60
CA CYS A 155 26.16 3.44 -4.84
C CYS A 155 26.60 4.60 -5.74
N ALA A 156 27.85 4.58 -6.18
CA ALA A 156 28.33 5.49 -7.21
C ALA A 156 27.73 5.18 -8.60
N GLU A 157 27.39 3.93 -8.83
CA GLU A 157 26.72 3.44 -10.04
C GLU A 157 25.70 2.36 -9.67
N VAL A 158 24.54 2.39 -10.30
CA VAL A 158 23.52 1.32 -10.20
C VAL A 158 23.26 0.78 -11.60
N LYS A 159 23.37 -0.54 -11.76
CA LYS A 159 23.18 -1.25 -13.05
C LYS A 159 21.86 -1.97 -13.11
N HIS A 160 21.50 -2.67 -12.02
CA HIS A 160 20.27 -3.46 -11.93
C HIS A 160 19.81 -3.55 -10.48
N ILE A 161 18.50 -3.63 -10.32
CA ILE A 161 17.82 -3.80 -9.01
C ILE A 161 16.94 -5.02 -9.09
N HIS A 162 17.10 -5.95 -8.12
CA HIS A 162 16.16 -7.02 -7.87
C HIS A 162 15.59 -6.83 -6.46
N ALA A 163 14.29 -6.60 -6.35
CA ALA A 163 13.61 -6.51 -5.06
C ALA A 163 12.47 -7.53 -5.01
N LYS A 164 12.43 -8.28 -3.91
CA LYS A 164 11.49 -9.40 -3.71
C LYS A 164 10.84 -9.31 -2.35
N ARG A 165 9.53 -9.53 -2.32
CA ARG A 165 8.74 -9.63 -1.10
C ARG A 165 7.98 -10.94 -1.09
N VAL A 166 8.26 -11.81 -0.13
CA VAL A 166 7.56 -13.10 0.07
C VAL A 166 6.70 -12.96 1.32
N ASN A 167 5.38 -12.98 1.16
CA ASN A 167 4.49 -12.80 2.30
C ASN A 167 3.44 -13.90 2.47
N ASN A 168 2.99 -14.06 3.73
CA ASN A 168 1.91 -14.95 4.09
C ASN A 168 0.55 -14.24 3.97
N LEU A 169 -0.35 -14.81 3.16
CA LEU A 169 -1.72 -14.31 2.99
C LEU A 169 -2.70 -14.80 4.08
N ALA A 170 -2.32 -15.74 4.92
CA ALA A 170 -3.22 -16.33 5.90
C ALA A 170 -3.90 -15.30 6.86
N PRO A 171 -3.23 -14.19 7.26
CA PRO A 171 -3.86 -13.15 8.07
C PRO A 171 -4.85 -12.26 7.32
N PHE A 172 -4.86 -12.28 5.98
CA PHE A 172 -5.72 -11.42 5.17
C PHE A 172 -7.11 -12.03 4.99
N GLY A 173 -8.11 -11.19 4.74
CA GLY A 173 -9.49 -11.62 4.57
C GLY A 173 -9.77 -12.30 3.21
N PRO A 174 -10.97 -12.90 3.06
CA PRO A 174 -11.35 -13.67 1.86
C PRO A 174 -11.25 -12.88 0.55
N THR A 175 -11.48 -11.56 0.59
CA THR A 175 -11.41 -10.70 -0.59
C THR A 175 -9.99 -10.67 -1.16
N VAL A 176 -8.98 -10.47 -0.31
CA VAL A 176 -7.57 -10.49 -0.75
C VAL A 176 -7.19 -11.88 -1.26
N MET A 177 -7.56 -12.94 -0.55
CA MET A 177 -7.28 -14.32 -0.98
C MET A 177 -7.86 -14.60 -2.36
N ARG A 178 -9.09 -14.17 -2.64
CA ARG A 178 -9.75 -14.35 -3.94
C ARG A 178 -9.00 -13.61 -5.05
N THR A 179 -8.61 -12.35 -4.85
CA THR A 179 -7.86 -11.57 -5.86
C THR A 179 -6.45 -12.12 -6.12
N GLN A 180 -5.95 -13.01 -5.26
CA GLN A 180 -4.71 -13.78 -5.45
C GLN A 180 -4.96 -15.19 -5.97
N GLY A 181 -6.21 -15.56 -6.27
CA GLY A 181 -6.59 -16.86 -6.82
C GLY A 181 -6.51 -18.02 -5.84
N VAL A 182 -6.43 -17.76 -4.52
CA VAL A 182 -6.36 -18.82 -3.49
C VAL A 182 -7.59 -19.72 -3.56
N GLY A 183 -7.35 -21.04 -3.61
CA GLY A 183 -8.37 -22.07 -3.65
C GLY A 183 -8.87 -22.45 -5.05
N THR A 184 -8.47 -21.71 -6.09
CA THR A 184 -8.82 -22.05 -7.47
C THR A 184 -7.98 -23.24 -7.99
N THR A 185 -8.45 -23.88 -9.07
CA THR A 185 -7.59 -24.78 -9.86
C THR A 185 -6.63 -23.95 -10.70
N PRO A 186 -5.53 -24.54 -11.24
CA PRO A 186 -4.65 -23.84 -12.17
C PRO A 186 -5.37 -23.29 -13.41
N GLU A 187 -6.40 -23.99 -13.91
CA GLU A 187 -7.25 -23.55 -15.01
C GLU A 187 -8.13 -22.36 -14.57
N GLY A 188 -8.75 -22.46 -13.39
CA GLY A 188 -9.56 -21.38 -12.80
C GLY A 188 -8.73 -20.12 -12.56
N PHE A 189 -7.46 -20.27 -12.16
CA PHE A 189 -6.55 -19.13 -12.01
C PHE A 189 -6.32 -18.41 -13.35
N ARG A 190 -6.04 -19.17 -14.43
CA ARG A 190 -5.84 -18.60 -15.77
C ARG A 190 -7.10 -17.89 -16.28
N GLU A 191 -8.28 -18.44 -16.00
CA GLU A 191 -9.52 -17.79 -16.38
C GLU A 191 -9.79 -16.55 -15.54
N GLY A 192 -9.53 -16.59 -14.23
CA GLY A 192 -9.64 -15.43 -13.34
C GLY A 192 -8.73 -14.26 -13.73
N LEU A 193 -7.53 -14.54 -14.30
CA LEU A 193 -6.69 -13.49 -14.89
C LEU A 193 -7.33 -12.83 -16.10
N LYS A 194 -7.99 -13.60 -16.99
CA LYS A 194 -8.64 -13.06 -18.21
C LYS A 194 -9.88 -12.24 -17.86
N THR A 195 -10.63 -12.64 -16.87
CA THR A 195 -11.85 -11.94 -16.42
C THR A 195 -11.55 -10.74 -15.52
N GLY A 196 -10.30 -10.61 -15.02
CA GLY A 196 -9.92 -9.57 -14.07
C GLY A 196 -10.34 -9.86 -12.62
N GLU A 197 -10.83 -11.06 -12.32
CA GLU A 197 -11.15 -11.48 -10.95
C GLU A 197 -9.87 -11.70 -10.12
N ILE A 198 -8.83 -12.24 -10.77
CA ILE A 198 -7.50 -12.38 -10.19
C ILE A 198 -6.63 -11.22 -10.68
N VAL A 199 -6.19 -10.41 -9.75
CA VAL A 199 -5.48 -9.16 -10.02
C VAL A 199 -3.99 -9.27 -9.68
N GLY A 200 -3.65 -10.09 -8.71
CA GLY A 200 -2.32 -10.10 -8.12
C GLY A 200 -2.06 -8.86 -7.26
N HIS A 201 -0.81 -8.41 -7.22
CA HIS A 201 -0.43 -7.20 -6.51
C HIS A 201 -0.76 -5.94 -7.33
N VAL A 202 -1.30 -4.91 -6.68
CA VAL A 202 -1.48 -3.57 -7.27
C VAL A 202 -0.31 -2.69 -6.84
N GLY A 203 0.35 -1.99 -7.80
CA GLY A 203 1.37 -1.01 -7.47
C GLY A 203 2.76 -1.24 -8.06
N PHE A 204 3.00 -2.31 -8.80
CA PHE A 204 4.30 -2.52 -9.46
C PHE A 204 4.68 -1.43 -10.46
N PRO A 205 3.78 -0.93 -11.32
CA PRO A 205 4.10 0.22 -12.16
C PRO A 205 4.52 1.44 -11.34
N GLN A 206 3.84 1.71 -10.22
CA GLN A 206 4.16 2.82 -9.32
C GLN A 206 5.58 2.68 -8.78
N SER A 207 5.92 1.53 -8.20
CA SER A 207 7.26 1.27 -7.66
C SER A 207 8.36 1.36 -8.73
N VAL A 208 8.13 0.74 -9.90
CA VAL A 208 9.09 0.75 -11.02
C VAL A 208 9.36 2.17 -11.52
N TYR A 209 8.30 2.96 -11.79
CA TYR A 209 8.47 4.31 -12.31
C TYR A 209 9.02 5.27 -11.24
N LEU A 210 8.72 5.07 -9.96
CA LEU A 210 9.30 5.83 -8.85
C LEU A 210 10.82 5.59 -8.77
N ILE A 211 11.26 4.32 -8.84
CA ILE A 211 12.69 3.96 -8.89
C ILE A 211 13.33 4.57 -10.13
N GLY A 212 12.72 4.42 -11.30
CA GLY A 212 13.22 4.98 -12.55
C GLY A 212 13.38 6.50 -12.46
N LYS A 213 12.40 7.20 -11.91
CA LYS A 213 12.47 8.67 -11.70
C LYS A 213 13.60 9.07 -10.77
N ALA A 214 13.79 8.35 -9.66
CA ALA A 214 14.83 8.64 -8.69
C ALA A 214 16.24 8.45 -9.25
N LEU A 215 16.43 7.43 -10.10
CA LEU A 215 17.73 7.10 -10.71
C LEU A 215 17.97 7.78 -12.08
N GLY A 216 17.01 8.59 -12.55
CA GLY A 216 17.11 9.22 -13.87
C GLY A 216 16.96 8.24 -15.04
N TRP A 217 16.42 7.05 -14.80
CA TRP A 217 16.16 6.04 -15.83
C TRP A 217 14.86 6.34 -16.57
N LYS A 218 14.93 6.43 -17.88
CA LYS A 218 13.76 6.51 -18.73
C LYS A 218 13.28 5.10 -19.01
N ILE A 219 12.33 4.63 -18.20
CA ILE A 219 11.72 3.30 -18.38
C ILE A 219 10.89 3.32 -19.66
N ASP A 220 11.25 2.45 -20.61
CA ASP A 220 10.58 2.35 -21.91
C ASP A 220 9.47 1.30 -21.90
N ARG A 221 9.65 0.25 -21.09
CA ARG A 221 8.74 -0.89 -21.05
C ARG A 221 8.72 -1.54 -19.68
N VAL A 222 7.51 -1.90 -19.22
CA VAL A 222 7.27 -2.75 -18.05
C VAL A 222 6.52 -4.00 -18.50
N ILE A 223 6.98 -5.17 -18.10
CA ILE A 223 6.32 -6.44 -18.35
C ILE A 223 5.93 -7.03 -17.01
N GLU A 224 4.63 -7.25 -16.82
CA GLU A 224 4.09 -7.90 -15.63
C GLU A 224 3.61 -9.32 -15.96
N GLU A 225 3.93 -10.27 -15.07
CA GLU A 225 3.51 -11.66 -15.20
C GLU A 225 2.91 -12.13 -13.87
N ARG A 226 1.87 -12.95 -13.96
CA ARG A 226 1.17 -13.55 -12.82
C ARG A 226 1.08 -15.04 -12.98
N GLU A 227 1.70 -15.77 -12.05
CA GLU A 227 1.77 -17.21 -12.05
C GLU A 227 1.08 -17.78 -10.79
N PRO A 228 0.33 -18.90 -10.92
CA PRO A 228 -0.25 -19.55 -9.75
C PRO A 228 0.84 -20.22 -8.92
N ILE A 229 0.79 -20.06 -7.60
CA ILE A 229 1.57 -20.88 -6.67
C ILE A 229 0.70 -22.08 -6.33
N ILE A 230 1.03 -23.23 -6.90
CA ILE A 230 0.30 -24.50 -6.69
C ILE A 230 0.89 -25.18 -5.45
N THR A 231 0.03 -25.61 -4.52
CA THR A 231 0.48 -26.34 -3.33
C THR A 231 0.53 -27.84 -3.56
N ASN A 232 1.56 -28.50 -3.03
CA ASN A 232 1.68 -29.97 -3.02
C ASN A 232 1.10 -30.61 -1.75
N VAL A 233 0.76 -29.79 -0.74
CA VAL A 233 0.18 -30.24 0.53
C VAL A 233 -1.11 -29.47 0.84
N PRO A 234 -2.06 -30.04 1.60
CA PRO A 234 -3.23 -29.27 2.04
C PRO A 234 -2.80 -28.08 2.90
N ARG A 235 -3.45 -26.92 2.70
CA ARG A 235 -3.24 -25.71 3.51
C ARG A 235 -4.57 -25.20 4.06
N LYS A 236 -4.55 -24.65 5.26
CA LYS A 236 -5.78 -24.20 5.93
C LYS A 236 -5.56 -22.87 6.64
N THR A 237 -6.47 -21.95 6.42
CA THR A 237 -6.60 -20.70 7.18
C THR A 237 -7.93 -20.69 7.92
N GLN A 238 -8.24 -19.64 8.67
CA GLN A 238 -9.55 -19.46 9.25
C GLN A 238 -10.68 -19.24 8.22
N TYR A 239 -10.33 -18.95 6.95
CA TYR A 239 -11.28 -18.56 5.91
C TYR A 239 -11.43 -19.61 4.80
N ILE A 240 -10.40 -20.39 4.53
CA ILE A 240 -10.36 -21.31 3.39
C ILE A 240 -9.44 -22.51 3.68
N GLU A 241 -9.83 -23.65 3.11
CA GLU A 241 -8.99 -24.85 3.03
C GLU A 241 -8.69 -25.14 1.56
N VAL A 242 -7.41 -25.34 1.25
CA VAL A 242 -6.90 -25.55 -0.12
C VAL A 242 -6.26 -26.92 -0.19
N SER A 243 -6.78 -27.78 -1.07
CA SER A 243 -6.24 -29.11 -1.30
C SER A 243 -4.96 -29.06 -2.14
N ALA A 244 -4.13 -30.09 -2.02
CA ALA A 244 -2.99 -30.30 -2.90
C ALA A 244 -3.41 -30.28 -4.38
N GLY A 245 -2.59 -29.70 -5.25
CA GLY A 245 -2.87 -29.48 -6.66
C GLY A 245 -3.63 -28.18 -6.98
N ASN A 246 -4.17 -27.50 -5.98
CA ASN A 246 -4.84 -26.21 -6.14
C ASN A 246 -3.90 -25.03 -5.84
N VAL A 247 -4.38 -23.82 -6.15
CA VAL A 247 -3.64 -22.57 -6.03
C VAL A 247 -3.64 -22.08 -4.58
N ALA A 248 -2.45 -21.93 -4.00
CA ALA A 248 -2.24 -21.37 -2.66
C ALA A 248 -2.01 -19.84 -2.69
N GLY A 249 -1.78 -19.27 -3.86
CA GLY A 249 -1.48 -17.85 -4.02
C GLY A 249 -0.98 -17.49 -5.42
N CYS A 250 -0.48 -16.29 -5.56
CA CYS A 250 0.01 -15.72 -6.81
C CYS A 250 1.47 -15.28 -6.67
N ARG A 251 2.31 -15.66 -7.62
CA ARG A 251 3.60 -15.02 -7.86
C ARG A 251 3.42 -13.96 -8.92
N HIS A 252 3.45 -12.70 -8.52
CA HIS A 252 3.41 -11.56 -9.41
C HIS A 252 4.81 -11.00 -9.59
N THR A 253 5.20 -10.71 -10.83
CA THR A 253 6.50 -10.11 -11.16
C THR A 253 6.32 -8.92 -12.08
N ALA A 254 7.29 -7.99 -12.01
CA ALA A 254 7.41 -6.88 -12.95
C ALA A 254 8.87 -6.69 -13.35
N ARG A 255 9.12 -6.61 -14.66
CA ARG A 255 10.43 -6.35 -15.26
C ARG A 255 10.40 -5.04 -16.00
N ALA A 256 11.35 -4.15 -15.69
CA ALA A 256 11.44 -2.84 -16.35
C ALA A 256 12.70 -2.71 -17.15
N TYR A 257 12.59 -2.05 -18.29
CA TYR A 257 13.65 -1.96 -19.30
C TYR A 257 13.96 -0.52 -19.68
N VAL A 258 15.25 -0.28 -19.95
CA VAL A 258 15.77 0.89 -20.65
C VAL A 258 16.45 0.38 -21.93
N GLY A 259 15.85 0.61 -23.08
CA GLY A 259 16.18 -0.09 -24.31
C GLY A 259 15.97 -1.60 -24.13
N ASP A 260 17.00 -2.39 -24.45
CA ASP A 260 16.98 -3.84 -24.28
C ASP A 260 17.50 -4.32 -22.91
N ARG A 261 17.99 -3.41 -22.08
CA ARG A 261 18.55 -3.74 -20.77
C ARG A 261 17.45 -3.77 -19.71
N GLU A 262 17.27 -4.91 -19.04
CA GLU A 262 16.52 -5.00 -17.79
C GLU A 262 17.25 -4.19 -16.70
N VAL A 263 16.56 -3.29 -16.05
CA VAL A 263 17.13 -2.43 -14.99
C VAL A 263 16.47 -2.65 -13.64
N VAL A 264 15.21 -3.10 -13.61
CA VAL A 264 14.48 -3.43 -12.38
C VAL A 264 13.73 -4.75 -12.57
N PHE A 265 13.86 -5.64 -11.60
CA PHE A 265 13.04 -6.83 -11.44
C PHE A 265 12.39 -6.79 -10.06
N LEU A 266 11.06 -6.67 -10.03
CA LEU A 266 10.27 -6.78 -8.81
C LEU A 266 9.55 -8.12 -8.77
N GLU A 267 9.51 -8.75 -7.59
CA GLU A 267 8.90 -10.06 -7.39
C GLU A 267 8.10 -10.09 -6.09
N HIS A 268 6.84 -10.52 -6.16
CA HIS A 268 5.97 -10.61 -5.00
C HIS A 268 5.20 -11.94 -4.96
N PRO A 269 5.82 -13.05 -4.52
CA PRO A 269 5.12 -14.27 -4.18
C PRO A 269 4.26 -14.07 -2.92
N GLN A 270 2.96 -14.19 -3.08
CA GLN A 270 1.97 -14.07 -2.02
C GLN A 270 1.19 -15.38 -1.92
N GLN A 271 1.22 -16.04 -0.77
CA GLN A 271 0.56 -17.34 -0.61
C GLN A 271 0.10 -17.58 0.83
N ILE A 272 -0.91 -18.39 1.02
CA ILE A 272 -1.32 -18.83 2.37
C ILE A 272 -0.34 -19.88 2.91
N CYS A 273 -0.03 -19.81 4.20
CA CYS A 273 0.76 -20.81 4.93
C CYS A 273 2.02 -21.27 4.16
N PRO A 274 2.93 -20.36 3.76
CA PRO A 274 4.13 -20.72 2.99
C PRO A 274 5.04 -21.73 3.71
N GLU A 275 5.05 -21.70 5.04
CA GLU A 275 5.80 -22.62 5.91
C GLU A 275 5.42 -24.09 5.72
N ALA A 276 4.22 -24.39 5.23
CA ALA A 276 3.78 -25.75 4.97
C ALA A 276 4.63 -26.47 3.89
N GLU A 277 5.35 -25.72 3.05
CA GLU A 277 6.29 -26.23 2.08
C GLU A 277 7.70 -25.64 2.26
N GLY A 278 8.03 -25.22 3.48
CA GLY A 278 9.39 -24.76 3.83
C GLY A 278 9.76 -23.41 3.22
N VAL A 279 8.78 -22.62 2.75
CA VAL A 279 9.04 -21.28 2.20
C VAL A 279 9.08 -20.26 3.35
N GLU A 280 10.22 -19.62 3.51
CA GLU A 280 10.38 -18.52 4.46
C GLU A 280 9.83 -17.21 3.88
N THR A 281 9.14 -16.45 4.71
CA THR A 281 8.72 -15.09 4.38
C THR A 281 9.87 -14.11 4.58
N GLY A 282 9.86 -13.02 3.81
CA GLY A 282 10.91 -12.00 3.91
C GLY A 282 10.83 -10.95 2.82
N ASP A 283 11.54 -9.85 3.06
CA ASP A 283 11.77 -8.77 2.11
C ASP A 283 13.26 -8.78 1.73
N TYR A 284 13.56 -8.79 0.44
CA TYR A 284 14.93 -8.93 -0.08
C TYR A 284 15.19 -7.87 -1.14
N ILE A 285 16.31 -7.19 -1.05
CA ILE A 285 16.74 -6.18 -2.04
C ILE A 285 18.18 -6.48 -2.42
N THR A 286 18.45 -6.63 -3.70
CA THR A 286 19.79 -6.76 -4.26
C THR A 286 19.99 -5.69 -5.32
N ILE A 287 21.06 -4.93 -5.19
CA ILE A 287 21.45 -3.88 -6.13
C ILE A 287 22.78 -4.28 -6.74
N ASP A 288 22.79 -4.54 -8.06
CA ASP A 288 24.02 -4.63 -8.84
C ASP A 288 24.50 -3.20 -9.12
N GLY A 289 25.55 -2.81 -8.42
CA GLY A 289 26.08 -1.45 -8.43
C GLY A 289 27.51 -1.38 -7.90
N THR A 290 28.00 -0.18 -7.73
CA THR A 290 29.34 0.08 -7.19
C THR A 290 29.25 0.98 -5.95
N PRO A 291 29.40 0.42 -4.72
CA PRO A 291 29.48 -1.01 -4.38
C PRO A 291 28.15 -1.74 -4.58
N PRO A 292 28.15 -3.09 -4.66
CA PRO A 292 26.93 -3.87 -4.65
C PRO A 292 26.28 -3.83 -3.25
N VAL A 293 24.94 -3.91 -3.20
CA VAL A 293 24.17 -3.88 -1.94
C VAL A 293 23.26 -5.08 -1.88
N SER A 294 23.17 -5.71 -0.71
CA SER A 294 22.18 -6.75 -0.42
C SER A 294 21.57 -6.50 0.96
N LEU A 295 20.24 -6.48 1.03
CA LEU A 295 19.45 -6.36 2.26
C LEU A 295 18.47 -7.52 2.35
N SER A 296 18.28 -8.06 3.54
CA SER A 296 17.17 -8.96 3.84
C SER A 296 16.53 -8.59 5.17
N ILE A 297 15.20 -8.63 5.22
CA ILE A 297 14.38 -8.47 6.43
C ILE A 297 13.60 -9.76 6.59
N LYS A 298 13.77 -10.46 7.72
CA LYS A 298 13.13 -11.73 8.05
C LYS A 298 12.56 -11.74 9.47
N PRO A 299 11.31 -12.17 9.66
CA PRO A 299 10.30 -12.40 8.61
C PRO A 299 9.97 -11.09 7.84
N GLU A 300 9.10 -11.18 6.83
CA GLU A 300 8.66 -9.99 6.10
C GLU A 300 7.97 -8.98 7.02
N VAL A 301 8.04 -7.70 6.68
CA VAL A 301 7.26 -6.67 7.38
C VAL A 301 5.77 -6.96 7.14
N PRO A 302 4.95 -7.21 8.19
CA PRO A 302 3.54 -7.53 7.98
C PRO A 302 2.82 -6.40 7.26
N GLY A 303 2.14 -6.73 6.15
CA GLY A 303 1.56 -5.74 5.23
C GLY A 303 0.61 -4.75 5.91
N GLY A 304 -0.29 -5.25 6.76
CA GLY A 304 -1.22 -4.40 7.51
C GLY A 304 -0.49 -3.48 8.49
N THR A 305 0.32 -4.03 9.38
CA THR A 305 1.06 -3.26 10.41
C THR A 305 2.02 -2.26 9.77
N GLY A 306 2.77 -2.67 8.74
CA GLY A 306 3.71 -1.78 8.07
C GLY A 306 3.04 -0.62 7.32
N THR A 307 1.81 -0.81 6.81
CA THR A 307 1.04 0.27 6.19
C THR A 307 0.45 1.23 7.23
N MET A 308 0.13 0.73 8.43
CA MET A 308 -0.46 1.53 9.51
C MET A 308 0.58 2.37 10.27
N ALA A 309 1.83 1.91 10.32
CA ALA A 309 2.93 2.57 11.05
C ALA A 309 3.44 3.83 10.36
#